data_7151430350e7c71fcf7cbbab32e18b6e
#
_entry.id   7151430350e7c71fcf7cbbab32e18b6e
#
_cell.length_a   1.000
_cell.length_b   1.000
_cell.length_c   1.000
_cell.angle_alpha   90.00
_cell.angle_beta   90.00
_cell.angle_gamma   90.00
#
_symmetry.space_group_name_H-M   'P 1'
#
loop_
_entity.id
_entity.type
_entity.pdbx_description
1 polymer ?
#
loop_
_entity_poly.entity_id
_entity_poly.type
_entity_poly.pdbx_seq_one_letter_code
_entity_poly.pdbx_strand_id
1 'polypeptide(L)'
;MLVAIACGSDSSTAEPTIEPTSAIDFAAPTINVPDNLPPARATATPELALDNLMANPRGPELTGNQEWFNSEPTSIGTLNLQGQVVLIDFWTYTCINCIRTLPFLLDWDKKYRDRGLSIIGVHSPEFEFEEIAENVQSAIDRYGIEYAVVQDNNMSTWGAFNNRFWPAKYLIDTTGGVTYTHFGEGDYAETEVQIRLALEAAGNDVSDIPLGSDEGPGRDPNATSQSRELYGGYGRSYSDQGLYAGQPEYYDEPDQQVLYTDNLPHQDGRWYLQGAWLNTEEAIVHARETTDYEDYLVFKFQGRSVNVVINPVGKTAPFKVIVELSGKPITAADAGEDIEYDDDGRSFITVDSFGREYRVVELDKWGENELRLRPNSAAFGMFAVTFGSNLDGA
;
A
#
# COMPACT_ATOMS: atom_id res chain seq x y z
N MET A 1 -47.40 -80.32 15.27
CA MET A 1 -47.49 -80.49 13.82
C MET A 1 -46.57 -79.40 13.25
N LEU A 2 -45.35 -79.80 12.95
CA LEU A 2 -44.29 -78.89 12.44
C LEU A 2 -44.40 -78.79 10.92
N VAL A 3 -44.24 -77.61 10.41
CA VAL A 3 -43.89 -77.42 9.01
C VAL A 3 -42.69 -76.40 8.98
N ALA A 4 -41.58 -76.91 8.51
CA ALA A 4 -40.38 -76.16 8.25
C ALA A 4 -40.44 -75.62 6.80
N ILE A 5 -40.12 -74.35 6.61
CA ILE A 5 -39.89 -73.77 5.31
C ILE A 5 -38.45 -73.24 5.29
N ALA A 6 -37.64 -73.79 4.40
CA ALA A 6 -36.29 -73.31 4.10
C ALA A 6 -36.39 -72.19 3.09
N CYS A 7 -35.74 -71.08 3.36
CA CYS A 7 -35.44 -69.97 2.38
C CYS A 7 -33.95 -69.95 2.16
N GLY A 8 -33.53 -70.23 0.94
CA GLY A 8 -32.19 -69.90 0.46
C GLY A 8 -32.08 -68.41 0.08
N SER A 9 -31.01 -67.79 0.46
CA SER A 9 -30.68 -66.47 0.05
C SER A 9 -29.30 -66.43 -0.63
N ASP A 10 -29.31 -66.35 -1.95
CA ASP A 10 -28.19 -65.95 -2.73
C ASP A 10 -28.25 -64.39 -2.87
N SER A 11 -27.33 -63.70 -2.28
CA SER A 11 -27.12 -62.33 -2.55
C SER A 11 -25.66 -62.10 -3.02
N SER A 12 -25.50 -62.09 -4.34
CA SER A 12 -24.30 -61.64 -5.02
C SER A 12 -24.31 -60.10 -5.01
N THR A 13 -23.48 -59.51 -4.20
CA THR A 13 -23.17 -58.05 -4.28
C THR A 13 -22.03 -57.86 -5.27
N ALA A 14 -22.35 -57.37 -6.46
CA ALA A 14 -21.36 -56.86 -7.40
C ALA A 14 -20.88 -55.51 -6.92
N GLU A 15 -19.58 -55.37 -6.63
CA GLU A 15 -18.91 -54.09 -6.46
C GLU A 15 -18.89 -53.32 -7.79
N PRO A 16 -19.17 -52.02 -7.80
CA PRO A 16 -19.01 -51.20 -9.02
C PRO A 16 -17.54 -51.01 -9.31
N THR A 17 -17.05 -51.52 -10.41
CA THR A 17 -15.76 -51.23 -11.00
C THR A 17 -15.76 -49.78 -11.47
N ILE A 18 -14.98 -48.90 -10.80
CA ILE A 18 -14.73 -47.51 -11.25
C ILE A 18 -13.67 -47.60 -12.35
N GLU A 19 -14.07 -47.35 -13.60
CA GLU A 19 -13.13 -47.13 -14.68
C GLU A 19 -12.34 -45.84 -14.41
N PRO A 20 -11.03 -45.78 -14.66
CA PRO A 20 -10.25 -44.52 -14.50
C PRO A 20 -10.72 -43.54 -15.57
N THR A 21 -11.35 -42.44 -15.11
CA THR A 21 -11.68 -41.29 -15.93
C THR A 21 -10.38 -40.74 -16.52
N SER A 22 -10.35 -40.58 -17.85
CA SER A 22 -9.26 -40.00 -18.62
C SER A 22 -8.81 -38.70 -18.01
N ALA A 23 -7.49 -38.51 -17.87
CA ALA A 23 -6.85 -37.27 -17.47
C ALA A 23 -7.38 -36.11 -18.34
N ILE A 24 -8.02 -35.16 -17.70
CA ILE A 24 -8.40 -33.89 -18.33
C ILE A 24 -7.09 -33.11 -18.49
N ASP A 25 -6.68 -32.97 -19.73
CA ASP A 25 -5.54 -32.15 -20.13
C ASP A 25 -5.94 -30.68 -19.90
N PHE A 26 -5.48 -30.10 -18.80
CA PHE A 26 -5.61 -28.68 -18.53
C PHE A 26 -4.65 -27.92 -19.44
N ALA A 27 -5.06 -27.68 -20.68
CA ALA A 27 -4.46 -26.62 -21.47
C ALA A 27 -4.66 -25.31 -20.68
N ALA A 28 -3.55 -24.67 -20.30
CA ALA A 28 -3.60 -23.36 -19.64
C ALA A 28 -4.43 -22.41 -20.53
N PRO A 29 -5.42 -21.69 -19.97
CA PRO A 29 -6.21 -20.76 -20.75
C PRO A 29 -5.28 -19.73 -21.37
N THR A 30 -5.32 -19.60 -22.70
CA THR A 30 -4.68 -18.49 -23.41
C THR A 30 -5.47 -17.23 -23.07
N ILE A 31 -4.95 -16.43 -22.14
CA ILE A 31 -5.51 -15.13 -21.80
C ILE A 31 -5.27 -14.22 -22.99
N ASN A 32 -6.32 -13.80 -23.67
CA ASN A 32 -6.28 -12.73 -24.65
C ASN A 32 -6.03 -11.42 -23.89
N VAL A 33 -4.76 -11.02 -23.76
CA VAL A 33 -4.38 -9.70 -23.27
C VAL A 33 -4.82 -8.67 -24.31
N PRO A 34 -5.63 -7.66 -23.96
CA PRO A 34 -6.01 -6.60 -24.90
C PRO A 34 -4.77 -5.89 -25.41
N ASP A 35 -4.64 -5.73 -26.74
CA ASP A 35 -3.51 -5.07 -27.39
C ASP A 35 -3.33 -3.58 -27.04
N ASN A 36 -4.18 -3.01 -26.19
CA ASN A 36 -4.22 -1.59 -25.82
C ASN A 36 -3.86 -1.30 -24.35
N LEU A 37 -3.13 -2.17 -23.67
CA LEU A 37 -2.58 -1.81 -22.37
C LEU A 37 -1.54 -0.69 -22.56
N PRO A 38 -1.58 0.39 -21.73
CA PRO A 38 -0.47 1.34 -21.73
C PRO A 38 0.82 0.57 -21.45
N PRO A 39 1.93 0.90 -22.15
CA PRO A 39 3.18 0.17 -21.98
C PRO A 39 3.55 0.17 -20.50
N ALA A 40 3.87 -1.01 -19.96
CA ALA A 40 4.43 -1.15 -18.63
C ALA A 40 5.53 -0.10 -18.48
N ARG A 41 5.38 0.77 -17.47
CA ARG A 41 6.28 1.89 -17.24
C ARG A 41 7.67 1.30 -17.03
N ALA A 42 8.54 1.45 -18.02
CA ALA A 42 9.89 0.89 -18.00
C ALA A 42 10.59 1.37 -16.71
N THR A 43 11.00 0.45 -15.87
CA THR A 43 11.85 0.72 -14.71
C THR A 43 13.20 1.20 -15.23
N ALA A 44 13.38 2.53 -15.34
CA ALA A 44 14.70 3.09 -15.51
C ALA A 44 15.48 2.82 -14.22
N THR A 45 16.72 2.39 -14.37
CA THR A 45 17.63 2.26 -13.23
C THR A 45 17.77 3.62 -12.54
N PRO A 46 17.84 3.69 -11.19
CA PRO A 46 17.98 4.96 -10.44
C PRO A 46 19.13 5.84 -10.93
N GLU A 47 20.21 5.24 -11.42
CA GLU A 47 21.40 5.90 -11.96
C GLU A 47 21.11 6.79 -13.19
N LEU A 48 20.22 6.37 -14.10
CA LEU A 48 19.87 7.16 -15.29
C LEU A 48 18.98 8.39 -14.96
N ALA A 49 18.21 8.32 -13.87
CA ALA A 49 17.41 9.46 -13.40
C ALA A 49 18.31 10.53 -12.78
N LEU A 50 19.32 10.11 -12.00
CA LEU A 50 20.26 10.98 -11.32
C LEU A 50 21.14 11.77 -12.30
N ASP A 51 21.69 11.08 -13.33
CA ASP A 51 22.57 11.73 -14.33
C ASP A 51 21.88 12.87 -15.10
N ASN A 52 20.57 12.74 -15.36
CA ASN A 52 19.81 13.79 -16.04
C ASN A 52 19.50 14.99 -15.12
N LEU A 53 19.33 14.79 -13.82
CA LEU A 53 19.11 15.84 -12.84
C LEU A 53 20.40 16.61 -12.54
N MET A 54 21.52 15.90 -12.40
CA MET A 54 22.85 16.50 -12.14
C MET A 54 23.43 17.23 -13.36
N ALA A 55 22.94 16.96 -14.56
CA ALA A 55 23.35 17.66 -15.78
C ALA A 55 22.67 19.03 -15.96
N ASN A 56 21.62 19.32 -15.19
CA ASN A 56 20.96 20.63 -15.23
C ASN A 56 21.50 21.51 -14.09
N PRO A 57 22.19 22.62 -14.39
CA PRO A 57 22.76 23.53 -13.37
C PRO A 57 21.69 24.18 -12.49
N ARG A 58 20.43 24.16 -12.89
CA ARG A 58 19.27 24.40 -12.04
C ARG A 58 18.39 23.17 -12.09
N GLY A 59 18.08 22.62 -10.92
CA GLY A 59 17.16 21.49 -10.78
C GLY A 59 15.76 21.79 -11.35
N PRO A 60 14.87 20.80 -11.34
CA PRO A 60 13.49 20.98 -11.76
C PRO A 60 12.76 21.95 -10.80
N GLU A 61 11.64 22.49 -11.26
CA GLU A 61 10.76 23.40 -10.50
C GLU A 61 9.42 22.70 -10.23
N LEU A 62 8.68 23.19 -9.23
CA LEU A 62 7.31 22.78 -8.97
C LEU A 62 6.42 23.22 -10.15
N THR A 63 5.64 22.32 -10.70
CA THR A 63 4.82 22.56 -11.89
C THR A 63 3.44 21.92 -11.77
N GLY A 64 2.41 22.58 -12.33
CA GLY A 64 1.05 22.01 -12.41
C GLY A 64 0.39 21.80 -11.05
N ASN A 65 0.87 22.45 -10.02
CA ASN A 65 0.39 22.31 -8.65
C ASN A 65 -1.07 22.76 -8.50
N GLN A 66 -1.81 22.06 -7.65
CA GLN A 66 -3.18 22.38 -7.30
C GLN A 66 -3.23 23.07 -5.92
N GLU A 67 -3.81 22.42 -4.92
CA GLU A 67 -3.99 23.00 -3.60
C GLU A 67 -2.68 23.03 -2.81
N TRP A 68 -2.53 24.06 -1.98
CA TRP A 68 -1.42 24.23 -1.04
C TRP A 68 -1.95 24.21 0.39
N PHE A 69 -1.22 23.53 1.27
CA PHE A 69 -1.52 23.40 2.70
C PHE A 69 -0.34 23.91 3.51
N ASN A 70 -0.62 24.50 4.67
CA ASN A 70 0.34 25.06 5.62
C ASN A 70 1.19 26.20 5.09
N SER A 71 1.01 26.65 3.85
CA SER A 71 1.70 27.80 3.28
C SER A 71 0.94 28.43 2.11
N GLU A 72 1.28 29.66 1.79
CA GLU A 72 0.92 30.27 0.52
C GLU A 72 1.71 29.61 -0.62
N PRO A 73 1.18 29.60 -1.86
CA PRO A 73 1.89 29.09 -3.03
C PRO A 73 3.27 29.69 -3.20
N THR A 74 4.28 28.85 -3.42
CA THR A 74 5.67 29.30 -3.59
C THR A 74 6.35 28.48 -4.70
N SER A 75 7.64 28.73 -4.94
CA SER A 75 8.48 27.98 -5.88
C SER A 75 9.87 27.75 -5.29
N ILE A 76 10.54 26.71 -5.78
CA ILE A 76 11.91 26.39 -5.37
C ILE A 76 12.82 27.61 -5.67
N GLY A 77 12.67 28.22 -6.86
CA GLY A 77 13.44 29.41 -7.23
C GLY A 77 13.21 30.58 -6.29
N THR A 78 11.99 30.80 -5.80
CA THR A 78 11.69 31.86 -4.82
C THR A 78 12.38 31.60 -3.50
N LEU A 79 12.31 30.35 -2.98
CA LEU A 79 12.97 29.98 -1.72
C LEU A 79 14.51 30.09 -1.82
N ASN A 80 15.10 29.65 -2.93
CA ASN A 80 16.54 29.79 -3.16
C ASN A 80 17.00 31.26 -3.20
N LEU A 81 16.20 32.17 -3.80
CA LEU A 81 16.48 33.60 -3.77
C LEU A 81 16.46 34.22 -2.35
N GLN A 82 15.73 33.57 -1.44
CA GLN A 82 15.70 33.92 -0.02
C GLN A 82 16.83 33.24 0.79
N GLY A 83 17.71 32.47 0.13
CA GLY A 83 18.83 31.78 0.76
C GLY A 83 18.42 30.43 1.43
N GLN A 84 17.25 29.89 1.09
CA GLN A 84 16.80 28.61 1.64
C GLN A 84 17.39 27.43 0.88
N VAL A 85 17.78 26.40 1.61
CA VAL A 85 17.96 25.04 1.11
C VAL A 85 16.59 24.37 1.09
N VAL A 86 16.24 23.68 0.01
CA VAL A 86 14.91 23.10 -0.17
C VAL A 86 15.00 21.58 -0.19
N LEU A 87 14.21 20.91 0.66
CA LEU A 87 14.00 19.47 0.61
C LEU A 87 12.62 19.19 0.03
N ILE A 88 12.58 18.57 -1.14
CA ILE A 88 11.35 18.06 -1.74
C ILE A 88 11.17 16.63 -1.29
N ASP A 89 9.98 16.30 -0.76
CA ASP A 89 9.57 14.94 -0.41
C ASP A 89 8.32 14.56 -1.20
N PHE A 90 8.45 13.60 -2.13
CA PHE A 90 7.32 13.03 -2.84
C PHE A 90 6.66 11.96 -1.99
N TRP A 91 5.38 12.12 -1.71
CA TRP A 91 4.64 11.24 -0.83
C TRP A 91 3.18 11.09 -1.25
N THR A 92 2.50 10.09 -0.72
CA THR A 92 1.05 10.01 -0.68
C THR A 92 0.62 9.45 0.68
N TYR A 93 -0.56 9.82 1.15
CA TYR A 93 -0.95 9.60 2.54
C TYR A 93 -1.37 8.15 2.87
N THR A 94 -1.57 7.29 1.87
CA THR A 94 -1.84 5.86 2.08
C THR A 94 -0.59 4.99 1.93
N CYS A 95 0.53 5.57 1.50
CA CYS A 95 1.80 4.86 1.35
C CYS A 95 2.46 4.64 2.71
N ILE A 96 2.48 3.41 3.21
CA ILE A 96 3.08 3.09 4.53
C ILE A 96 4.55 3.51 4.63
N ASN A 97 5.35 3.35 3.57
CA ASN A 97 6.76 3.77 3.55
C ASN A 97 6.90 5.29 3.68
N CYS A 98 5.94 6.06 3.12
CA CYS A 98 5.87 7.51 3.29
C CYS A 98 5.52 7.86 4.75
N ILE A 99 4.52 7.19 5.33
CA ILE A 99 4.08 7.41 6.71
C ILE A 99 5.23 7.16 7.69
N ARG A 100 6.01 6.10 7.51
CA ARG A 100 7.19 5.79 8.32
C ARG A 100 8.30 6.83 8.22
N THR A 101 8.35 7.57 7.11
CA THR A 101 9.31 8.64 6.88
C THR A 101 8.94 9.94 7.58
N LEU A 102 7.64 10.19 7.83
CA LEU A 102 7.14 11.46 8.40
C LEU A 102 7.79 11.86 9.72
N PRO A 103 8.02 10.98 10.71
CA PRO A 103 8.67 11.38 11.96
C PRO A 103 10.04 12.05 11.75
N PHE A 104 10.81 11.62 10.77
CA PHE A 104 12.12 12.19 10.43
C PHE A 104 11.98 13.54 9.74
N LEU A 105 11.02 13.68 8.80
CA LEU A 105 10.73 14.95 8.15
C LEU A 105 10.27 16.01 9.17
N LEU A 106 9.40 15.64 10.10
CA LEU A 106 8.93 16.51 11.18
C LEU A 106 10.08 16.94 12.11
N ASP A 107 10.99 16.03 12.45
CA ASP A 107 12.17 16.34 13.26
C ASP A 107 13.15 17.29 12.53
N TRP A 108 13.42 17.03 11.25
CA TRP A 108 14.28 17.92 10.44
C TRP A 108 13.67 19.30 10.24
N ASP A 109 12.38 19.38 9.96
CA ASP A 109 11.67 20.65 9.85
C ASP A 109 11.76 21.43 11.17
N LYS A 110 11.49 20.81 12.30
CA LYS A 110 11.60 21.44 13.62
C LYS A 110 13.03 21.90 13.94
N LYS A 111 14.05 21.14 13.57
CA LYS A 111 15.46 21.45 13.84
C LYS A 111 16.00 22.55 12.94
N TYR A 112 15.63 22.56 11.66
CA TYR A 112 16.33 23.31 10.64
C TYR A 112 15.49 24.39 9.93
N ARG A 113 14.17 24.46 10.15
CA ARG A 113 13.30 25.52 9.59
C ARG A 113 13.87 26.92 9.82
N ASP A 114 14.23 27.24 11.07
CA ASP A 114 14.81 28.52 11.45
C ASP A 114 16.31 28.66 11.10
N ARG A 115 16.87 27.62 10.50
CA ARG A 115 18.28 27.58 10.05
C ARG A 115 18.41 27.55 8.53
N GLY A 116 17.33 27.85 7.80
CA GLY A 116 17.34 27.99 6.36
C GLY A 116 16.94 26.74 5.57
N LEU A 117 16.35 25.73 6.20
CA LEU A 117 15.71 24.61 5.51
C LEU A 117 14.25 24.91 5.24
N SER A 118 13.79 24.67 4.01
CA SER A 118 12.37 24.58 3.66
C SER A 118 12.04 23.19 3.18
N ILE A 119 11.13 22.50 3.85
CA ILE A 119 10.60 21.21 3.39
C ILE A 119 9.31 21.46 2.61
N ILE A 120 9.16 20.83 1.45
CA ILE A 120 7.92 20.81 0.66
C ILE A 120 7.54 19.37 0.41
N GLY A 121 6.43 18.94 1.01
CA GLY A 121 5.79 17.68 0.69
C GLY A 121 5.00 17.80 -0.61
N VAL A 122 5.43 17.10 -1.65
CA VAL A 122 4.70 17.01 -2.92
C VAL A 122 3.82 15.77 -2.86
N HIS A 123 2.52 16.01 -2.59
CA HIS A 123 1.54 14.94 -2.54
C HIS A 123 1.15 14.53 -3.95
N SER A 124 1.71 13.41 -4.43
CA SER A 124 1.43 12.83 -5.75
C SER A 124 0.57 11.59 -5.56
N PRO A 125 -0.71 11.62 -5.96
CA PRO A 125 -1.67 10.57 -5.65
C PRO A 125 -1.34 9.25 -6.37
N GLU A 126 -1.62 8.15 -5.70
CA GLU A 126 -1.62 6.81 -6.27
C GLU A 126 -3.01 6.39 -6.75
N PHE A 127 -4.07 6.86 -6.04
CA PHE A 127 -5.48 6.55 -6.28
C PHE A 127 -6.31 7.83 -6.41
N GLU A 128 -7.45 7.76 -7.12
CA GLU A 128 -8.34 8.94 -7.33
C GLU A 128 -8.81 9.59 -6.02
N PHE A 129 -9.10 8.81 -4.99
CA PHE A 129 -9.57 9.39 -3.72
C PHE A 129 -8.49 10.20 -2.99
N GLU A 130 -7.22 10.03 -3.34
CA GLU A 130 -6.10 10.82 -2.83
C GLU A 130 -5.99 12.19 -3.50
N GLU A 131 -6.67 12.41 -4.61
CA GLU A 131 -6.76 13.73 -5.27
C GLU A 131 -7.68 14.71 -4.51
N ILE A 132 -8.48 14.21 -3.57
CA ILE A 132 -9.44 15.01 -2.82
C ILE A 132 -8.70 15.83 -1.75
N ALA A 133 -8.75 17.16 -1.85
CA ALA A 133 -8.03 18.08 -0.97
C ALA A 133 -8.39 17.88 0.52
N GLU A 134 -9.65 17.62 0.84
CA GLU A 134 -10.12 17.37 2.20
C GLU A 134 -9.51 16.09 2.80
N ASN A 135 -9.26 15.07 1.99
CA ASN A 135 -8.58 13.84 2.43
C ASN A 135 -7.10 14.11 2.73
N VAL A 136 -6.43 14.89 1.86
CA VAL A 136 -5.04 15.32 2.09
C VAL A 136 -4.93 16.17 3.36
N GLN A 137 -5.83 17.12 3.57
CA GLN A 137 -5.87 17.92 4.80
C GLN A 137 -6.08 17.05 6.04
N SER A 138 -6.99 16.07 5.98
CA SER A 138 -7.24 15.15 7.08
C SER A 138 -5.99 14.32 7.44
N ALA A 139 -5.21 13.93 6.42
CA ALA A 139 -3.94 13.24 6.64
C ALA A 139 -2.86 14.17 7.22
N ILE A 140 -2.75 15.41 6.74
CA ILE A 140 -1.86 16.44 7.30
C ILE A 140 -2.14 16.63 8.79
N ASP A 141 -3.42 16.79 9.16
CA ASP A 141 -3.85 16.97 10.54
C ASP A 141 -3.55 15.72 11.40
N ARG A 142 -3.84 14.53 10.85
CA ARG A 142 -3.61 13.24 11.53
C ARG A 142 -2.13 13.02 11.87
N TYR A 143 -1.24 13.33 10.93
CA TYR A 143 0.19 13.11 11.09
C TYR A 143 0.94 14.31 11.67
N GLY A 144 0.26 15.42 11.93
CA GLY A 144 0.84 16.63 12.51
C GLY A 144 1.87 17.29 11.59
N ILE A 145 1.66 17.28 10.28
CA ILE A 145 2.55 17.90 9.31
C ILE A 145 2.41 19.42 9.39
N GLU A 146 3.51 20.12 9.67
CA GLU A 146 3.54 21.59 9.79
C GLU A 146 4.26 22.27 8.61
N TYR A 147 5.11 21.55 7.89
CA TYR A 147 5.78 22.08 6.70
C TYR A 147 4.81 22.20 5.52
N ALA A 148 5.24 22.96 4.50
CA ALA A 148 4.42 23.18 3.31
C ALA A 148 4.11 21.86 2.56
N VAL A 149 2.85 21.68 2.17
CA VAL A 149 2.44 20.55 1.33
C VAL A 149 1.73 21.11 0.10
N VAL A 150 1.97 20.51 -1.07
CA VAL A 150 1.32 20.85 -2.33
C VAL A 150 0.81 19.60 -3.03
N GLN A 151 -0.41 19.67 -3.58
CA GLN A 151 -0.93 18.60 -4.42
C GLN A 151 -0.34 18.63 -5.83
N ASP A 152 -0.03 17.45 -6.35
CA ASP A 152 0.46 17.20 -7.71
C ASP A 152 -0.42 16.15 -8.41
N ASN A 153 -1.76 16.36 -8.40
CA ASN A 153 -2.76 15.39 -8.87
C ASN A 153 -2.56 14.98 -10.34
N ASN A 154 -1.99 15.85 -11.16
CA ASN A 154 -1.66 15.56 -12.56
C ASN A 154 -0.24 15.03 -12.77
N MET A 155 0.51 14.70 -11.70
CA MET A 155 1.88 14.18 -11.73
C MET A 155 2.87 15.07 -12.51
N SER A 156 2.61 16.37 -12.59
CA SER A 156 3.46 17.32 -13.37
C SER A 156 4.79 17.57 -12.68
N THR A 157 4.78 17.84 -11.38
CA THR A 157 6.00 17.97 -10.57
C THR A 157 6.75 16.65 -10.49
N TRP A 158 6.03 15.54 -10.25
CA TRP A 158 6.58 14.20 -10.33
C TRP A 158 7.33 13.94 -11.64
N GLY A 159 6.70 14.29 -12.77
CA GLY A 159 7.30 14.17 -14.09
C GLY A 159 8.51 15.08 -14.30
N ALA A 160 8.46 16.35 -13.81
CA ALA A 160 9.55 17.30 -13.90
C ALA A 160 10.81 16.80 -13.16
N PHE A 161 10.64 16.16 -12.00
CA PHE A 161 11.71 15.53 -11.23
C PHE A 161 12.12 14.15 -11.79
N ASN A 162 11.46 13.64 -12.84
CA ASN A 162 11.62 12.28 -13.34
C ASN A 162 11.49 11.24 -12.21
N ASN A 163 10.63 11.53 -11.21
CA ASN A 163 10.45 10.67 -10.05
C ASN A 163 9.74 9.36 -10.43
N ARG A 164 9.97 8.31 -9.64
CA ARG A 164 9.40 6.96 -9.87
C ARG A 164 9.05 6.22 -8.60
N PHE A 165 9.25 6.82 -7.43
CA PHE A 165 9.18 6.16 -6.14
C PHE A 165 8.42 6.99 -5.12
N TRP A 166 7.71 6.32 -4.23
CA TRP A 166 7.20 6.83 -2.97
C TRP A 166 7.86 6.07 -1.80
N PRO A 167 8.37 6.78 -0.76
CA PRO A 167 8.75 8.19 -0.78
C PRO A 167 9.98 8.43 -1.65
N ALA A 168 10.20 9.70 -2.03
CA ALA A 168 11.45 10.10 -2.69
C ALA A 168 11.84 11.52 -2.27
N LYS A 169 13.11 11.70 -1.93
CA LYS A 169 13.65 12.97 -1.45
C LYS A 169 14.65 13.57 -2.43
N TYR A 170 14.56 14.88 -2.61
CA TYR A 170 15.48 15.65 -3.43
C TYR A 170 15.92 16.89 -2.65
N LEU A 171 17.21 16.99 -2.31
CA LEU A 171 17.79 18.13 -1.63
C LEU A 171 18.35 19.12 -2.66
N ILE A 172 17.92 20.37 -2.57
CA ILE A 172 18.24 21.42 -3.52
C ILE A 172 18.94 22.55 -2.77
N ASP A 173 20.14 22.91 -3.21
CA ASP A 173 20.92 23.98 -2.63
C ASP A 173 20.39 25.38 -3.00
N THR A 174 20.98 26.43 -2.44
CA THR A 174 20.59 27.84 -2.69
C THR A 174 20.85 28.30 -4.12
N THR A 175 21.57 27.55 -4.94
CA THR A 175 21.78 27.83 -6.36
C THR A 175 20.74 27.20 -7.26
N GLY A 176 19.89 26.33 -6.69
CA GLY A 176 18.87 25.54 -7.38
C GLY A 176 19.38 24.20 -7.91
N GLY A 177 20.59 23.79 -7.53
CA GLY A 177 21.15 22.49 -7.90
C GLY A 177 20.66 21.36 -6.98
N VAL A 178 20.32 20.21 -7.54
CA VAL A 178 20.04 19.00 -6.75
C VAL A 178 21.37 18.43 -6.26
N THR A 179 21.59 18.41 -4.95
CA THR A 179 22.84 17.97 -4.31
C THR A 179 22.77 16.57 -3.73
N TYR A 180 21.55 16.10 -3.44
CA TYR A 180 21.34 14.76 -2.89
C TYR A 180 19.95 14.24 -3.28
N THR A 181 19.83 12.92 -3.43
CA THR A 181 18.54 12.24 -3.63
C THR A 181 18.51 10.94 -2.83
N HIS A 182 17.35 10.62 -2.30
CA HIS A 182 17.10 9.32 -1.67
C HIS A 182 15.75 8.76 -2.14
N PHE A 183 15.70 7.48 -2.49
CA PHE A 183 14.50 6.80 -2.98
C PHE A 183 14.10 5.67 -2.03
N GLY A 184 12.85 5.70 -1.60
CA GLY A 184 12.30 4.78 -0.62
C GLY A 184 12.48 5.29 0.83
N GLU A 185 12.15 4.44 1.77
CA GLU A 185 12.39 4.67 3.22
C GLU A 185 13.84 4.35 3.61
N GLY A 186 14.27 4.84 4.79
CA GLY A 186 15.60 4.57 5.33
C GLY A 186 16.62 5.68 5.07
N ASP A 187 17.90 5.39 5.38
CA ASP A 187 19.07 6.28 5.27
C ASP A 187 18.83 7.68 5.89
N TYR A 188 18.07 7.73 6.99
CA TYR A 188 17.64 8.99 7.61
C TYR A 188 18.84 9.76 8.19
N ALA A 189 19.78 9.07 8.82
CA ALA A 189 21.01 9.68 9.36
C ALA A 189 21.84 10.30 8.23
N GLU A 190 22.00 9.62 7.10
CA GLU A 190 22.71 10.14 5.93
C GLU A 190 21.99 11.35 5.34
N THR A 191 20.66 11.27 5.20
CA THR A 191 19.85 12.39 4.69
C THR A 191 20.02 13.64 5.59
N GLU A 192 20.01 13.48 6.93
CA GLU A 192 20.24 14.62 7.85
C GLU A 192 21.66 15.18 7.70
N VAL A 193 22.67 14.35 7.50
CA VAL A 193 24.06 14.82 7.23
C VAL A 193 24.09 15.66 5.96
N GLN A 194 23.42 15.24 4.89
CA GLN A 194 23.38 15.99 3.63
C GLN A 194 22.60 17.32 3.75
N ILE A 195 21.52 17.35 4.53
CA ILE A 195 20.81 18.60 4.87
C ILE A 195 21.76 19.57 5.57
N ARG A 196 22.49 19.13 6.57
CA ARG A 196 23.44 19.99 7.32
C ARG A 196 24.55 20.52 6.44
N LEU A 197 25.15 19.67 5.59
CA LEU A 197 26.19 20.08 4.65
C LEU A 197 25.68 21.17 3.68
N ALA A 198 24.45 21.04 3.19
CA ALA A 198 23.85 22.06 2.33
C ALA A 198 23.58 23.37 3.07
N LEU A 199 23.11 23.29 4.34
CA LEU A 199 22.88 24.48 5.18
C LEU A 199 24.19 25.19 5.53
N GLU A 200 25.25 24.46 5.89
CA GLU A 200 26.58 25.03 6.15
C GLU A 200 27.18 25.69 4.91
N ALA A 201 27.02 25.05 3.73
CA ALA A 201 27.44 25.63 2.45
C ALA A 201 26.68 26.94 2.11
N ALA A 202 25.41 27.03 2.55
CA ALA A 202 24.59 28.24 2.46
C ALA A 202 25.00 29.34 3.48
N GLY A 203 25.92 29.04 4.39
CA GLY A 203 26.40 29.95 5.43
C GLY A 203 25.64 29.94 6.74
N ASN A 204 24.75 28.95 6.93
CA ASN A 204 23.97 28.77 8.16
C ASN A 204 24.78 27.95 9.19
N ASP A 205 24.81 28.41 10.44
CA ASP A 205 25.41 27.64 11.53
C ASP A 205 24.41 26.64 12.11
N VAL A 206 24.73 25.37 12.03
CA VAL A 206 23.96 24.26 12.57
C VAL A 206 24.78 23.40 13.54
N SER A 207 25.95 23.91 13.97
CA SER A 207 26.90 23.18 14.83
C SER A 207 26.35 22.90 16.24
N ASP A 208 25.43 23.72 16.73
CA ASP A 208 24.75 23.62 18.02
C ASP A 208 23.59 22.61 18.03
N ILE A 209 23.19 22.10 16.86
CA ILE A 209 22.09 21.15 16.71
C ILE A 209 22.68 19.73 16.70
N PRO A 210 22.32 18.82 17.63
CA PRO A 210 22.80 17.45 17.59
C PRO A 210 22.21 16.71 16.38
N LEU A 211 23.04 15.86 15.76
CA LEU A 211 22.55 14.93 14.75
C LEU A 211 21.54 13.95 15.39
N GLY A 212 20.52 13.61 14.65
CA GLY A 212 19.69 12.45 14.97
C GLY A 212 20.53 11.18 14.90
N SER A 213 20.26 10.27 15.80
CA SER A 213 20.96 8.98 15.87
C SER A 213 20.13 7.84 15.29
N ASP A 214 18.97 8.16 14.75
CA ASP A 214 18.00 7.16 14.36
C ASP A 214 18.14 6.81 12.88
N GLU A 215 18.49 5.55 12.64
CA GLU A 215 18.53 4.97 11.29
C GLU A 215 17.18 4.39 10.86
N GLY A 216 16.16 4.60 11.70
CA GLY A 216 14.87 3.95 11.56
C GLY A 216 14.87 2.51 12.07
N PRO A 217 13.71 1.87 12.06
CA PRO A 217 13.59 0.50 12.52
C PRO A 217 14.35 -0.44 11.58
N GLY A 218 15.25 -1.22 12.15
CA GLY A 218 15.97 -2.24 11.41
C GLY A 218 15.02 -3.34 10.91
N ARG A 219 15.35 -3.93 9.76
CA ARG A 219 14.66 -5.11 9.28
C ARG A 219 14.86 -6.29 10.25
N ASP A 220 13.80 -7.12 10.45
CA ASP A 220 13.91 -8.35 11.23
C ASP A 220 15.02 -9.25 10.62
N PRO A 221 16.06 -9.61 11.37
CA PRO A 221 17.17 -10.43 10.86
C PRO A 221 16.73 -11.84 10.43
N ASN A 222 15.54 -12.29 10.85
CA ASN A 222 14.95 -13.56 10.44
C ASN A 222 14.10 -13.44 9.17
N ALA A 223 13.84 -12.23 8.68
CA ALA A 223 13.06 -12.01 7.46
C ALA A 223 13.86 -12.48 6.23
N THR A 224 13.54 -13.69 5.76
CA THR A 224 14.17 -14.30 4.57
C THR A 224 13.51 -13.85 3.28
N SER A 225 12.26 -13.42 3.35
CA SER A 225 11.45 -12.94 2.24
C SER A 225 10.39 -11.98 2.78
N GLN A 226 9.72 -11.29 1.89
CA GLN A 226 8.56 -10.46 2.19
C GLN A 226 7.59 -10.58 1.03
N SER A 227 6.30 -10.72 1.32
CA SER A 227 5.29 -10.72 0.27
C SER A 227 5.34 -9.41 -0.51
N ARG A 228 5.15 -9.51 -1.80
CA ARG A 228 5.01 -8.33 -2.65
C ARG A 228 3.71 -7.60 -2.31
N GLU A 229 3.68 -6.32 -2.53
CA GLU A 229 2.46 -5.52 -2.48
C GLU A 229 1.37 -6.10 -3.40
N LEU A 230 0.12 -6.08 -2.94
CA LEU A 230 -1.03 -6.58 -3.69
C LEU A 230 -1.95 -5.41 -4.02
N TYR A 231 -2.36 -5.32 -5.27
CA TYR A 231 -3.34 -4.34 -5.75
C TYR A 231 -4.66 -5.01 -6.07
N GLY A 232 -5.77 -4.35 -5.71
CA GLY A 232 -7.12 -4.85 -5.90
C GLY A 232 -7.62 -4.69 -7.33
N GLY A 233 -7.53 -3.49 -7.88
CA GLY A 233 -8.12 -3.13 -9.16
C GLY A 233 -7.43 -3.69 -10.40
N TYR A 234 -8.18 -3.83 -11.49
CA TYR A 234 -7.64 -4.37 -12.74
C TYR A 234 -6.62 -3.45 -13.40
N GLY A 235 -6.67 -2.13 -13.16
CA GLY A 235 -5.71 -1.17 -13.70
C GLY A 235 -4.26 -1.40 -13.24
N ARG A 236 -4.07 -2.07 -12.08
CA ARG A 236 -2.76 -2.42 -11.52
C ARG A 236 -2.53 -3.92 -11.34
N SER A 237 -3.44 -4.74 -11.83
CA SER A 237 -3.42 -6.19 -11.62
C SER A 237 -2.40 -6.95 -12.46
N TYR A 238 -1.73 -6.26 -13.37
CA TYR A 238 -0.71 -6.86 -14.23
C TYR A 238 0.65 -6.30 -13.85
N SER A 239 1.47 -7.12 -13.22
CA SER A 239 2.88 -6.80 -12.96
C SER A 239 3.78 -7.79 -13.68
N ASP A 240 5.05 -7.46 -13.84
CA ASP A 240 6.11 -8.37 -14.29
C ASP A 240 6.30 -9.59 -13.37
N GLN A 241 5.75 -9.52 -12.14
CA GLN A 241 5.70 -10.63 -11.18
C GLN A 241 4.42 -11.49 -11.28
N GLY A 242 3.54 -11.21 -12.25
CA GLY A 242 2.29 -11.94 -12.51
C GLY A 242 1.04 -11.30 -11.91
N LEU A 243 -0.08 -12.01 -12.06
CA LEU A 243 -1.40 -11.54 -11.62
C LEU A 243 -1.53 -11.57 -10.09
N TYR A 244 -2.32 -10.64 -9.55
CA TYR A 244 -2.63 -10.60 -8.10
C TYR A 244 -3.82 -11.48 -7.72
N ALA A 245 -4.85 -11.62 -8.58
CA ALA A 245 -5.97 -12.52 -8.31
C ALA A 245 -5.54 -13.98 -8.39
N GLY A 246 -5.99 -14.77 -7.41
CA GLY A 246 -5.85 -16.23 -7.43
C GLY A 246 -6.88 -16.91 -8.33
N GLN A 247 -8.01 -16.26 -8.58
CA GLN A 247 -9.12 -16.74 -9.40
C GLN A 247 -9.05 -16.07 -10.77
N PRO A 248 -8.75 -16.81 -11.86
CA PRO A 248 -8.55 -16.24 -13.20
C PRO A 248 -9.76 -15.46 -13.72
N GLU A 249 -10.98 -15.90 -13.40
CA GLU A 249 -12.24 -15.28 -13.79
C GLU A 249 -12.39 -13.85 -13.28
N TYR A 250 -11.56 -13.41 -12.34
CA TYR A 250 -11.55 -12.03 -11.87
C TYR A 250 -11.30 -11.00 -12.98
N TYR A 251 -10.54 -11.38 -14.01
CA TYR A 251 -10.16 -10.49 -15.10
C TYR A 251 -11.09 -10.58 -16.32
N ASP A 252 -12.04 -11.52 -16.31
CA ASP A 252 -12.89 -11.77 -17.46
C ASP A 252 -14.03 -10.74 -17.58
N GLU A 253 -14.49 -10.20 -16.46
CA GLU A 253 -15.65 -9.33 -16.39
C GLU A 253 -15.40 -8.07 -15.54
N PRO A 254 -14.55 -7.13 -15.99
CA PRO A 254 -14.31 -5.86 -15.29
C PRO A 254 -15.60 -5.04 -15.19
N ASP A 255 -15.73 -4.27 -14.11
CA ASP A 255 -16.87 -3.41 -13.78
C ASP A 255 -18.22 -4.15 -13.66
N GLN A 256 -18.15 -5.48 -13.39
CA GLN A 256 -19.36 -6.28 -13.19
C GLN A 256 -19.31 -7.04 -11.86
N GLN A 257 -20.50 -7.22 -11.28
CA GLN A 257 -20.65 -8.06 -10.10
C GLN A 257 -20.59 -9.53 -10.46
N VAL A 258 -19.62 -10.25 -9.84
CA VAL A 258 -19.42 -11.69 -10.01
C VAL A 258 -19.53 -12.39 -8.67
N LEU A 259 -20.08 -13.61 -8.68
CA LEU A 259 -20.13 -14.48 -7.50
C LEU A 259 -18.96 -15.46 -7.55
N TYR A 260 -17.97 -15.22 -6.67
CA TYR A 260 -16.77 -16.05 -6.56
C TYR A 260 -16.96 -17.19 -5.55
N THR A 261 -16.27 -18.31 -5.80
CA THR A 261 -16.16 -19.42 -4.85
C THR A 261 -14.69 -19.70 -4.58
N ASP A 262 -14.32 -19.62 -3.30
CA ASP A 262 -12.96 -19.90 -2.85
C ASP A 262 -12.76 -21.41 -2.65
N ASN A 263 -12.27 -22.06 -3.68
CA ASN A 263 -12.00 -23.50 -3.72
C ASN A 263 -10.56 -23.84 -4.14
N LEU A 264 -9.68 -22.84 -4.20
CA LEU A 264 -8.30 -22.99 -4.64
C LEU A 264 -7.34 -22.98 -3.44
N PRO A 265 -6.19 -23.64 -3.53
CA PRO A 265 -5.14 -23.51 -2.54
C PRO A 265 -4.53 -22.10 -2.63
N HIS A 266 -4.47 -21.38 -1.50
CA HIS A 266 -3.93 -20.04 -1.45
C HIS A 266 -2.41 -20.04 -1.60
N GLN A 267 -1.91 -19.13 -2.42
CA GLN A 267 -0.50 -18.89 -2.68
C GLN A 267 -0.10 -17.50 -2.17
N ASP A 268 1.12 -17.34 -1.69
CA ASP A 268 1.69 -16.04 -1.38
C ASP A 268 1.73 -15.15 -2.62
N GLY A 269 1.54 -13.85 -2.42
CA GLY A 269 1.50 -12.86 -3.50
C GLY A 269 0.21 -12.88 -4.33
N ARG A 270 -0.86 -13.52 -3.82
CA ARG A 270 -2.19 -13.55 -4.42
C ARG A 270 -3.29 -13.42 -3.38
N TRP A 271 -4.39 -12.78 -3.78
CA TRP A 271 -5.63 -12.76 -3.01
C TRP A 271 -6.73 -13.60 -3.67
N TYR A 272 -7.70 -14.04 -2.87
CA TYR A 272 -8.81 -14.91 -3.26
C TYR A 272 -10.12 -14.38 -2.68
N LEU A 273 -11.23 -14.60 -3.38
CA LEU A 273 -12.55 -14.09 -3.06
C LEU A 273 -13.55 -15.22 -2.82
N GLN A 274 -14.41 -15.03 -1.81
CA GLN A 274 -15.63 -15.77 -1.60
C GLN A 274 -16.80 -14.82 -1.56
N GLY A 275 -17.87 -15.09 -2.32
CA GLY A 275 -19.08 -14.27 -2.34
C GLY A 275 -19.15 -13.30 -3.50
N ALA A 276 -19.94 -12.25 -3.37
CA ALA A 276 -20.23 -11.29 -4.45
C ALA A 276 -19.25 -10.10 -4.43
N TRP A 277 -18.50 -9.94 -5.51
CA TRP A 277 -17.49 -8.89 -5.63
C TRP A 277 -17.55 -8.23 -7.00
N LEU A 278 -17.10 -6.97 -7.03
CA LEU A 278 -16.96 -6.14 -8.22
C LEU A 278 -15.47 -5.82 -8.42
N ASN A 279 -14.98 -6.08 -9.63
CA ASN A 279 -13.64 -5.70 -10.05
C ASN A 279 -13.69 -4.33 -10.72
N THR A 280 -13.14 -3.28 -10.09
CA THR A 280 -13.03 -1.94 -10.67
C THR A 280 -11.59 -1.64 -11.10
N GLU A 281 -11.37 -0.49 -11.76
CA GLU A 281 -10.04 -0.11 -12.21
C GLU A 281 -9.03 -0.03 -11.07
N GLU A 282 -9.43 0.49 -9.89
CA GLU A 282 -8.53 0.71 -8.76
C GLU A 282 -8.71 -0.25 -7.59
N ALA A 283 -9.86 -0.92 -7.46
CA ALA A 283 -10.21 -1.66 -6.24
C ALA A 283 -10.96 -2.97 -6.47
N ILE A 284 -10.89 -3.84 -5.48
CA ILE A 284 -11.85 -4.92 -5.26
C ILE A 284 -12.96 -4.35 -4.39
N VAL A 285 -14.20 -4.37 -4.86
CA VAL A 285 -15.35 -3.83 -4.14
C VAL A 285 -16.31 -4.96 -3.74
N HIS A 286 -16.73 -4.98 -2.47
CA HIS A 286 -17.77 -5.89 -2.02
C HIS A 286 -19.11 -5.49 -2.64
N ALA A 287 -19.78 -6.42 -3.30
CA ALA A 287 -20.88 -6.08 -4.20
C ALA A 287 -22.30 -6.24 -3.59
N ARG A 288 -22.39 -6.47 -2.28
CA ARG A 288 -23.68 -6.61 -1.57
C ARG A 288 -23.59 -6.28 -0.08
N GLU A 289 -24.73 -5.94 0.52
CA GLU A 289 -24.87 -5.90 1.97
C GLU A 289 -25.05 -7.33 2.51
N THR A 290 -24.36 -7.65 3.61
CA THR A 290 -24.48 -8.94 4.31
C THR A 290 -24.71 -8.71 5.80
N THR A 291 -25.34 -9.67 6.50
CA THR A 291 -25.59 -9.58 7.94
C THR A 291 -24.62 -10.43 8.76
N ASP A 292 -24.15 -11.53 8.16
CA ASP A 292 -23.42 -12.59 8.86
C ASP A 292 -21.94 -12.65 8.44
N TYR A 293 -21.43 -11.62 7.70
CA TYR A 293 -20.03 -11.55 7.22
C TYR A 293 -19.61 -12.82 6.45
N GLU A 294 -20.52 -13.40 5.65
CA GLU A 294 -20.29 -14.63 4.92
C GLU A 294 -19.32 -14.49 3.76
N ASP A 295 -19.25 -13.30 3.15
CA ASP A 295 -18.31 -12.99 2.08
C ASP A 295 -16.94 -12.59 2.65
N TYR A 296 -15.87 -12.91 1.93
CA TYR A 296 -14.53 -12.54 2.35
C TYR A 296 -13.54 -12.40 1.19
N LEU A 297 -12.51 -11.63 1.46
CA LEU A 297 -11.25 -11.57 0.74
C LEU A 297 -10.16 -12.18 1.62
N VAL A 298 -9.29 -13.02 1.06
CA VAL A 298 -8.23 -13.71 1.80
C VAL A 298 -6.94 -13.75 1.01
N PHE A 299 -5.81 -13.65 1.71
CA PHE A 299 -4.48 -13.79 1.13
C PHE A 299 -3.48 -14.36 2.14
N LYS A 300 -2.48 -15.09 1.64
CA LYS A 300 -1.30 -15.47 2.41
C LYS A 300 -0.24 -14.39 2.31
N PHE A 301 0.56 -14.26 3.36
CA PHE A 301 1.66 -13.32 3.41
C PHE A 301 2.84 -13.84 4.21
N GLN A 302 4.01 -13.30 3.89
CA GLN A 302 5.25 -13.44 4.64
C GLN A 302 5.68 -12.04 5.08
N GLY A 303 5.72 -11.82 6.39
CA GLY A 303 6.00 -10.51 6.95
C GLY A 303 5.78 -10.47 8.46
N ARG A 304 5.96 -9.29 9.04
CA ARG A 304 5.62 -8.95 10.43
C ARG A 304 4.35 -8.10 10.50
N SER A 305 4.13 -7.23 9.51
CA SER A 305 2.97 -6.35 9.49
C SER A 305 2.18 -6.46 8.20
N VAL A 306 0.89 -6.15 8.30
CA VAL A 306 -0.01 -6.02 7.16
C VAL A 306 -0.78 -4.71 7.29
N ASN A 307 -0.70 -3.90 6.25
CA ASN A 307 -1.44 -2.66 6.11
C ASN A 307 -2.36 -2.76 4.89
N VAL A 308 -3.60 -2.33 5.03
CA VAL A 308 -4.61 -2.43 3.98
C VAL A 308 -5.15 -1.04 3.65
N VAL A 309 -5.06 -0.65 2.39
CA VAL A 309 -5.66 0.59 1.89
C VAL A 309 -7.12 0.31 1.53
N ILE A 310 -8.02 0.94 2.28
CA ILE A 310 -9.46 0.82 2.08
C ILE A 310 -10.04 2.21 1.87
N ASN A 311 -10.83 2.37 0.81
CA ASN A 311 -11.66 3.54 0.59
C ASN A 311 -13.12 3.10 0.47
N PRO A 312 -14.05 3.69 1.25
CA PRO A 312 -15.46 3.38 1.10
C PRO A 312 -15.99 3.89 -0.24
N VAL A 313 -16.65 2.99 -0.99
CA VAL A 313 -17.27 3.33 -2.26
C VAL A 313 -18.63 3.98 -2.00
N GLY A 314 -18.78 5.23 -2.45
CA GLY A 314 -19.98 6.02 -2.17
C GLY A 314 -19.97 6.69 -0.80
N LYS A 315 -21.02 7.44 -0.48
CA LYS A 315 -21.18 8.08 0.84
C LYS A 315 -21.82 7.10 1.81
N THR A 316 -21.08 6.68 2.81
CA THR A 316 -21.53 5.72 3.80
C THR A 316 -21.27 6.20 5.23
N ALA A 317 -22.07 5.71 6.18
CA ALA A 317 -21.70 5.72 7.59
C ALA A 317 -20.53 4.74 7.80
N PRO A 318 -19.71 4.89 8.85
CA PRO A 318 -18.69 3.91 9.19
C PRO A 318 -19.29 2.50 9.32
N PHE A 319 -18.55 1.50 8.83
CA PHE A 319 -18.95 0.10 8.88
C PHE A 319 -17.79 -0.79 9.35
N LYS A 320 -18.12 -2.01 9.76
CA LYS A 320 -17.13 -2.95 10.28
C LYS A 320 -16.69 -3.97 9.24
N VAL A 321 -15.41 -4.33 9.29
CA VAL A 321 -14.82 -5.46 8.58
C VAL A 321 -14.21 -6.39 9.61
N ILE A 322 -14.71 -7.62 9.72
CA ILE A 322 -14.12 -8.64 10.59
C ILE A 322 -12.78 -9.06 10.00
N VAL A 323 -11.77 -9.18 10.87
CA VAL A 323 -10.40 -9.52 10.49
C VAL A 323 -9.98 -10.80 11.21
N GLU A 324 -9.53 -11.80 10.45
CA GLU A 324 -9.06 -13.07 10.99
C GLU A 324 -7.62 -13.33 10.54
N LEU A 325 -6.77 -13.74 11.49
CA LEU A 325 -5.40 -14.18 11.22
C LEU A 325 -5.34 -15.72 11.35
N SER A 326 -5.00 -16.39 10.26
CA SER A 326 -4.92 -17.86 10.18
C SER A 326 -6.20 -18.55 10.70
N GLY A 327 -7.36 -17.99 10.30
CA GLY A 327 -8.70 -18.51 10.61
C GLY A 327 -9.18 -18.28 12.04
N LYS A 328 -8.57 -17.34 12.79
CA LYS A 328 -8.95 -16.96 14.16
C LYS A 328 -8.98 -15.44 14.30
N PRO A 329 -9.73 -14.90 15.30
CA PRO A 329 -9.58 -13.52 15.66
C PRO A 329 -8.11 -13.16 15.96
N ILE A 330 -7.67 -11.98 15.55
CA ILE A 330 -6.34 -11.49 15.87
C ILE A 330 -6.20 -11.32 17.38
N THR A 331 -5.11 -11.77 17.97
CA THR A 331 -4.84 -11.54 19.40
C THR A 331 -4.34 -10.12 19.64
N ALA A 332 -4.50 -9.60 20.85
CA ALA A 332 -3.99 -8.26 21.18
C ALA A 332 -2.45 -8.13 21.05
N ALA A 333 -1.73 -9.25 21.01
CA ALA A 333 -0.28 -9.27 20.82
C ALA A 333 0.13 -9.21 19.34
N ASP A 334 -0.79 -9.52 18.43
CA ASP A 334 -0.55 -9.57 16.98
C ASP A 334 -1.34 -8.48 16.23
N ALA A 335 -2.07 -7.65 16.99
CA ALA A 335 -2.97 -6.62 16.46
C ALA A 335 -2.22 -5.36 16.03
N GLY A 336 -2.48 -4.90 14.82
CA GLY A 336 -2.15 -3.55 14.41
C GLY A 336 -3.03 -2.51 15.11
N GLU A 337 -2.67 -1.25 15.01
CA GLU A 337 -3.27 -0.14 15.79
C GLU A 337 -4.76 0.08 15.50
N ASP A 338 -5.27 -0.34 14.31
CA ASP A 338 -6.66 -0.16 13.91
C ASP A 338 -7.58 -1.35 14.30
N ILE A 339 -7.05 -2.38 14.94
CA ILE A 339 -7.85 -3.53 15.38
C ILE A 339 -8.62 -3.20 16.65
N GLU A 340 -9.91 -3.42 16.58
CA GLU A 340 -10.87 -3.36 17.68
C GLU A 340 -11.44 -4.74 17.98
N TYR A 341 -12.09 -4.90 19.13
CA TYR A 341 -12.73 -6.16 19.55
C TYR A 341 -14.17 -5.91 19.95
N ASP A 342 -15.06 -6.82 19.56
CA ASP A 342 -16.44 -6.81 20.04
C ASP A 342 -16.60 -7.64 21.34
N ASP A 343 -17.81 -7.64 21.89
CA ASP A 343 -18.13 -8.35 23.13
C ASP A 343 -17.96 -9.89 23.02
N ASP A 344 -18.02 -10.43 21.80
CA ASP A 344 -17.81 -11.84 21.49
C ASP A 344 -16.32 -12.18 21.24
N GLY A 345 -15.43 -11.19 21.31
CA GLY A 345 -14.00 -11.33 21.09
C GLY A 345 -13.59 -11.47 19.61
N ARG A 346 -14.47 -11.07 18.69
CA ARG A 346 -14.10 -11.00 17.27
C ARG A 346 -13.28 -9.73 17.03
N SER A 347 -12.18 -9.85 16.29
CA SER A 347 -11.37 -8.74 15.86
C SER A 347 -11.98 -8.11 14.59
N PHE A 348 -12.00 -6.78 14.53
CA PHE A 348 -12.50 -6.04 13.38
C PHE A 348 -11.78 -4.70 13.25
N ILE A 349 -11.91 -4.08 12.09
CA ILE A 349 -11.61 -2.67 11.86
C ILE A 349 -12.91 -1.90 11.61
N THR A 350 -12.97 -0.65 12.06
CA THR A 350 -14.03 0.30 11.67
C THR A 350 -13.54 1.11 10.48
N VAL A 351 -14.18 0.93 9.32
CA VAL A 351 -13.86 1.72 8.12
C VAL A 351 -14.53 3.07 8.23
N ASP A 352 -13.72 4.12 8.17
CA ASP A 352 -14.14 5.53 8.22
C ASP A 352 -14.89 5.95 6.94
N SER A 353 -15.35 7.21 6.91
CA SER A 353 -16.05 7.77 5.74
C SER A 353 -15.11 8.25 4.62
N PHE A 354 -13.81 8.12 4.79
CA PHE A 354 -12.79 8.49 3.79
C PHE A 354 -11.72 7.39 3.66
N GLY A 355 -11.07 7.35 2.49
CA GLY A 355 -10.05 6.36 2.21
C GLY A 355 -8.76 6.60 2.99
N ARG A 356 -8.23 5.55 3.59
CA ARG A 356 -6.94 5.57 4.26
C ARG A 356 -6.29 4.17 4.35
N GLU A 357 -5.08 4.15 4.80
CA GLU A 357 -4.39 2.95 5.22
C GLU A 357 -4.86 2.54 6.62
N TYR A 358 -5.03 1.23 6.82
CA TYR A 358 -5.39 0.57 8.08
C TYR A 358 -4.29 -0.41 8.47
N ARG A 359 -3.73 -0.26 9.67
CA ARG A 359 -2.73 -1.17 10.24
C ARG A 359 -3.44 -2.33 10.93
N VAL A 360 -3.37 -3.50 10.30
CA VAL A 360 -4.23 -4.64 10.70
C VAL A 360 -3.46 -5.69 11.48
N VAL A 361 -2.21 -5.94 11.12
CA VAL A 361 -1.37 -6.97 11.76
C VAL A 361 -0.03 -6.37 12.14
N GLU A 362 0.43 -6.71 13.36
CA GLU A 362 1.76 -6.37 13.87
C GLU A 362 2.30 -7.52 14.71
N LEU A 363 3.14 -8.38 14.13
CA LEU A 363 3.66 -9.58 14.75
C LEU A 363 4.99 -9.32 15.45
N ASP A 364 5.19 -9.97 16.60
CA ASP A 364 6.48 -9.98 17.29
C ASP A 364 7.63 -10.54 16.43
N LYS A 365 7.30 -11.43 15.49
CA LYS A 365 8.28 -12.14 14.66
C LYS A 365 7.81 -12.26 13.24
N TRP A 366 8.75 -12.20 12.32
CA TRP A 366 8.50 -12.54 10.93
C TRP A 366 7.97 -13.98 10.81
N GLY A 367 6.98 -14.17 9.93
CA GLY A 367 6.38 -15.48 9.69
C GLY A 367 5.47 -15.50 8.46
N GLU A 368 5.03 -16.72 8.13
CA GLU A 368 4.01 -16.96 7.11
C GLU A 368 2.64 -17.10 7.77
N ASN A 369 1.67 -16.32 7.31
CA ASN A 369 0.32 -16.31 7.83
C ASN A 369 -0.71 -16.12 6.70
N GLU A 370 -1.99 -16.23 7.05
CA GLU A 370 -3.11 -15.94 6.16
C GLU A 370 -4.01 -14.90 6.82
N LEU A 371 -4.31 -13.80 6.11
CA LEU A 371 -5.25 -12.78 6.57
C LEU A 371 -6.55 -12.90 5.80
N ARG A 372 -7.68 -12.79 6.51
CA ARG A 372 -9.01 -12.77 5.94
C ARG A 372 -9.77 -11.55 6.40
N LEU A 373 -10.33 -10.82 5.42
CA LEU A 373 -11.17 -9.65 5.62
C LEU A 373 -12.61 -9.99 5.25
N ARG A 374 -13.56 -9.79 6.18
CA ARG A 374 -14.97 -10.08 6.00
C ARG A 374 -15.79 -8.81 6.14
N PRO A 375 -16.08 -8.11 5.05
CA PRO A 375 -16.96 -6.95 5.07
C PRO A 375 -18.43 -7.36 5.20
N ASN A 376 -19.23 -6.45 5.76
CA ASN A 376 -20.69 -6.57 5.72
C ASN A 376 -21.37 -5.53 4.83
N SER A 377 -20.63 -4.55 4.35
CA SER A 377 -21.15 -3.45 3.55
C SER A 377 -20.66 -3.48 2.10
N ALA A 378 -21.56 -3.16 1.18
CA ALA A 378 -21.24 -2.93 -0.24
C ALA A 378 -20.34 -1.71 -0.47
N ALA A 379 -20.11 -0.91 0.56
CA ALA A 379 -19.17 0.21 0.51
C ALA A 379 -17.69 -0.21 0.69
N PHE A 380 -17.39 -1.44 1.06
CA PHE A 380 -16.02 -1.89 1.21
C PHE A 380 -15.30 -1.94 -0.14
N GLY A 381 -14.23 -1.14 -0.29
CA GLY A 381 -13.32 -1.18 -1.43
C GLY A 381 -11.88 -1.33 -0.95
N MET A 382 -11.20 -2.44 -1.31
CA MET A 382 -9.79 -2.69 -1.03
C MET A 382 -8.96 -2.31 -2.26
N PHE A 383 -8.02 -1.37 -2.07
CA PHE A 383 -7.16 -0.81 -3.12
C PHE A 383 -5.79 -1.47 -3.16
N ALA A 384 -5.12 -1.52 -2.01
CA ALA A 384 -3.81 -2.16 -1.90
C ALA A 384 -3.63 -2.85 -0.55
N VAL A 385 -2.68 -3.79 -0.51
CA VAL A 385 -2.18 -4.41 0.73
C VAL A 385 -0.67 -4.39 0.69
N THR A 386 -0.06 -3.83 1.74
CA THR A 386 1.38 -3.80 1.92
C THR A 386 1.81 -4.63 3.12
N PHE A 387 3.04 -5.12 3.06
CA PHE A 387 3.61 -5.99 4.07
C PHE A 387 4.91 -5.38 4.59
N GLY A 388 5.16 -5.50 5.88
CA GLY A 388 6.39 -5.04 6.51
C GLY A 388 7.21 -6.17 7.10
N SER A 389 8.52 -5.94 7.20
CA SER A 389 9.46 -6.85 7.89
C SER A 389 10.36 -6.12 8.88
N ASN A 390 10.00 -4.89 9.25
CA ASN A 390 10.74 -4.07 10.21
C ASN A 390 10.46 -4.49 11.66
N LEU A 391 11.40 -4.19 12.57
CA LEU A 391 11.35 -4.64 13.97
C LEU A 391 10.29 -3.91 14.81
N ASP A 392 9.89 -2.72 14.41
CA ASP A 392 8.86 -1.94 15.09
C ASP A 392 7.44 -2.18 14.59
N GLY A 393 7.27 -3.20 13.73
CA GLY A 393 5.96 -3.60 13.19
C GLY A 393 5.37 -2.63 12.17
N ALA A 394 5.86 -1.43 12.13
CA ALA A 394 5.34 -0.40 11.24
C ALA A 394 5.92 -0.53 9.83
#